data_b9d1c0aed22c69e3daea0edc236f7c85
#
_entry.id   b9d1c0aed22c69e3daea0edc236f7c85
#
_cell.length_a   1.000
_cell.length_b   1.000
_cell.length_c   1.000
_cell.angle_alpha   90.00
_cell.angle_beta   90.00
_cell.angle_gamma   90.00
#
_symmetry.space_group_name_H-M   'P 1'
#
loop_
_entity.id
_entity.type
_entity.pdbx_description
1 polymer ?
#
loop_
_entity_poly.entity_id
_entity_poly.type
_entity_poly.pdbx_seq_one_letter_code
_entity_poly.pdbx_strand_id
1 'polypeptide(L)'
;MPTRPQATLSIATTGGAYAGGDGYAVIMACVGKNADGVPRVFTGDTALLDQHDYSPGVDLAAHLLKKTKCPIVFVPLPIVTAGAVRMQRSTGTGTSIITFTAGTYGYLEEVDATLTVTTGGTIGAGSGPIFTLSLDGGRTTKTVRLGTASTYTIPYVGIVLNFGAGTLVAGDTLVFRFTAPKWDNAGLTAARTALAAQQKASRSWNIVGDLANSTEAGYVTTIANAYETANKRFVYARCNVRDGGTPSMLAKSSGVKRWVKITAAETLTFAEVGATDDTITRSVGSFVDDGLAVGDVVTVAGTTLNNVTGRIKTLTATVLTFDATDLVAEVTAAGVGSIVASNGFIFAEVGGTGDTITRNAGSWITEGFAVGDIVAVTGTASNNVTTDALTAVSATVLTLGATDLVAEEIGSHNVTIVKVLSKAADVSLADAAFASVDAQKRIDLGYGRARVLSPITGWEFRRPFAWGAAIREYQHALHIATWQNDLGPLDGFDLEDSNKQICEYDERVDGGALAARFSCYTSPDNGPLGTYVAMSLTRATDGD
;
A
#
# COMPACT_ATOMS: atom_id res chain seq x y z
N MET A 1 43.54 28.74 23.96
CA MET A 1 42.64 28.36 22.85
C MET A 1 43.02 26.95 22.43
N PRO A 2 42.18 25.97 22.54
CA PRO A 2 42.52 24.63 22.05
C PRO A 2 42.50 24.65 20.51
N THR A 3 43.63 24.28 19.91
CA THR A 3 43.80 24.12 18.48
C THR A 3 42.92 22.98 17.98
N ARG A 4 42.03 23.27 17.03
CA ARG A 4 41.30 22.23 16.31
C ARG A 4 42.29 21.26 15.64
N PRO A 5 42.08 19.95 15.75
CA PRO A 5 42.91 19.02 15.01
C PRO A 5 42.66 19.22 13.52
N GLN A 6 43.69 19.60 12.79
CA GLN A 6 43.62 19.62 11.33
C GLN A 6 43.68 18.17 10.83
N ALA A 7 42.60 17.71 10.20
CA ALA A 7 42.64 16.47 9.47
C ALA A 7 43.43 16.68 8.16
N THR A 8 44.57 16.01 8.07
CA THR A 8 45.35 15.99 6.83
C THR A 8 44.66 15.06 5.81
N LEU A 9 44.12 15.63 4.77
CA LEU A 9 43.51 14.86 3.68
C LEU A 9 44.61 14.26 2.83
N SER A 10 44.90 12.97 2.92
CA SER A 10 45.74 12.27 1.97
C SER A 10 44.87 11.67 0.85
N ILE A 11 44.96 12.23 -0.34
CA ILE A 11 44.30 11.69 -1.54
C ILE A 11 45.20 10.59 -2.09
N ALA A 12 44.84 9.34 -1.86
CA ALA A 12 45.47 8.23 -2.57
C ALA A 12 44.78 8.07 -3.93
N THR A 13 45.44 8.53 -4.98
CA THR A 13 45.02 8.35 -6.37
C THR A 13 45.40 6.95 -6.85
N THR A 14 44.60 5.95 -6.58
CA THR A 14 44.64 4.66 -7.29
C THR A 14 43.24 4.30 -7.74
N GLY A 15 42.99 4.55 -8.98
CA GLY A 15 42.12 3.99 -10.00
C GLY A 15 40.82 3.30 -9.56
N GLY A 16 39.99 3.97 -8.83
CA GLY A 16 38.57 3.63 -8.63
C GLY A 16 37.88 4.90 -8.20
N ALA A 17 36.85 5.28 -8.89
CA ALA A 17 36.11 6.51 -8.64
C ALA A 17 35.40 6.50 -7.29
N TYR A 18 36.16 6.48 -6.22
CA TYR A 18 35.70 6.74 -4.85
C TYR A 18 36.34 8.04 -4.39
N ALA A 19 35.87 9.12 -4.96
CA ALA A 19 36.28 10.47 -4.57
C ALA A 19 35.45 11.02 -3.41
N GLY A 20 35.21 10.23 -2.39
CA GLY A 20 34.49 10.70 -1.22
C GLY A 20 35.00 9.98 0.02
N GLY A 21 35.94 10.58 0.73
CA GLY A 21 36.59 10.02 1.90
C GLY A 21 35.71 9.79 3.13
N ASP A 22 34.39 9.78 3.00
CA ASP A 22 33.47 9.87 4.14
C ASP A 22 32.57 8.64 4.36
N GLY A 23 32.95 7.50 3.82
CA GLY A 23 32.37 6.27 4.30
C GLY A 23 31.32 5.61 3.43
N TYR A 24 30.74 4.59 3.99
CA TYR A 24 29.79 3.70 3.32
C TYR A 24 28.37 4.28 3.34
N ALA A 25 27.60 4.00 2.28
CA ALA A 25 26.15 4.07 2.36
C ALA A 25 25.67 3.03 3.37
N VAL A 26 25.00 3.44 4.42
CA VAL A 26 24.37 2.53 5.38
C VAL A 26 22.91 2.39 5.01
N ILE A 27 22.45 1.14 4.85
CA ILE A 27 21.04 0.80 4.63
C ILE A 27 20.57 -0.07 5.78
N MET A 28 19.52 0.37 6.46
CA MET A 28 18.83 -0.38 7.50
C MET A 28 17.46 -0.79 6.97
N ALA A 29 17.19 -2.07 6.88
CA ALA A 29 15.94 -2.53 6.29
C ALA A 29 15.50 -3.88 6.85
N CYS A 30 14.18 -4.08 6.91
CA CYS A 30 13.60 -5.38 7.21
C CYS A 30 13.98 -6.40 6.14
N VAL A 31 14.34 -7.59 6.59
CA VAL A 31 14.59 -8.75 5.74
C VAL A 31 13.95 -10.00 6.33
N GLY A 32 13.56 -10.95 5.48
CA GLY A 32 13.02 -12.22 5.93
C GLY A 32 14.10 -13.22 6.33
N LYS A 33 15.25 -13.18 5.64
CA LYS A 33 16.36 -14.11 5.84
C LYS A 33 17.54 -13.44 6.53
N ASN A 34 18.12 -14.09 7.53
CA ASN A 34 19.28 -13.61 8.28
C ASN A 34 19.10 -12.18 8.85
N ALA A 35 17.96 -11.93 9.48
CA ALA A 35 17.60 -10.67 10.14
C ALA A 35 18.28 -10.53 11.53
N ASP A 36 19.61 -10.67 11.58
CA ASP A 36 20.40 -10.76 12.82
C ASP A 36 20.91 -9.41 13.33
N GLY A 37 20.60 -8.31 12.65
CA GLY A 37 21.04 -6.97 13.01
C GLY A 37 22.55 -6.72 12.83
N VAL A 38 23.30 -7.66 12.25
CA VAL A 38 24.76 -7.53 12.12
C VAL A 38 25.11 -6.78 10.83
N PRO A 39 25.77 -5.62 10.92
CA PRO A 39 26.18 -4.85 9.75
C PRO A 39 27.22 -5.62 8.92
N ARG A 40 26.97 -5.70 7.61
CA ARG A 40 27.90 -6.35 6.65
C ARG A 40 28.20 -5.44 5.48
N VAL A 41 29.39 -5.54 4.95
CA VAL A 41 29.80 -4.79 3.75
C VAL A 41 29.54 -5.62 2.52
N PHE A 42 28.88 -5.03 1.53
CA PHE A 42 28.65 -5.63 0.23
C PHE A 42 29.23 -4.74 -0.87
N THR A 43 29.83 -5.39 -1.85
CA THR A 43 30.39 -4.78 -3.08
C THR A 43 29.65 -5.26 -4.33
N GLY A 44 28.76 -6.24 -4.19
CA GLY A 44 27.94 -6.80 -5.27
C GLY A 44 26.57 -7.19 -4.78
N ASP A 45 25.59 -7.08 -5.67
CA ASP A 45 24.19 -7.38 -5.42
C ASP A 45 23.89 -8.87 -5.27
N THR A 46 24.63 -9.75 -5.96
CA THR A 46 24.46 -11.21 -5.87
C THR A 46 24.72 -11.70 -4.45
N ALA A 47 25.86 -11.33 -3.85
CA ALA A 47 26.20 -11.74 -2.48
C ALA A 47 25.18 -11.21 -1.44
N LEU A 48 24.63 -10.02 -1.67
CA LEU A 48 23.60 -9.44 -0.82
C LEU A 48 22.28 -10.22 -0.93
N LEU A 49 21.89 -10.58 -2.14
CA LEU A 49 20.67 -11.34 -2.40
C LEU A 49 20.76 -12.76 -1.84
N ASP A 50 21.91 -13.44 -2.03
CA ASP A 50 22.15 -14.76 -1.48
C ASP A 50 22.08 -14.79 0.07
N GLN A 51 22.54 -13.70 0.70
CA GLN A 51 22.56 -13.57 2.15
C GLN A 51 21.18 -13.28 2.74
N HIS A 52 20.39 -12.38 2.12
CA HIS A 52 19.20 -11.80 2.75
C HIS A 52 17.91 -12.04 1.98
N ASP A 53 17.96 -12.71 0.81
CA ASP A 53 16.86 -12.77 -0.14
C ASP A 53 16.34 -11.37 -0.53
N TYR A 54 15.17 -11.32 -1.14
CA TYR A 54 14.58 -10.05 -1.55
C TYR A 54 13.94 -9.30 -0.38
N SER A 55 14.13 -8.00 -0.35
CA SER A 55 13.32 -7.02 0.39
C SER A 55 13.46 -5.66 -0.28
N PRO A 56 12.60 -4.67 0.03
CA PRO A 56 12.77 -3.30 -0.47
C PRO A 56 14.16 -2.72 -0.15
N GLY A 57 14.71 -3.03 1.02
CA GLY A 57 16.06 -2.57 1.37
C GLY A 57 17.17 -3.24 0.57
N VAL A 58 17.03 -4.51 0.26
CA VAL A 58 17.96 -5.25 -0.63
C VAL A 58 17.89 -4.69 -2.05
N ASP A 59 16.68 -4.32 -2.51
CA ASP A 59 16.48 -3.68 -3.81
C ASP A 59 17.13 -2.29 -3.88
N LEU A 60 16.97 -1.44 -2.85
CA LEU A 60 17.72 -0.17 -2.74
C LEU A 60 19.23 -0.38 -2.78
N ALA A 61 19.72 -1.35 -2.04
CA ALA A 61 21.14 -1.67 -2.00
C ALA A 61 21.66 -2.12 -3.37
N ALA A 62 20.90 -2.94 -4.09
CA ALA A 62 21.23 -3.36 -5.46
C ALA A 62 21.25 -2.16 -6.42
N HIS A 63 20.32 -1.22 -6.31
CA HIS A 63 20.35 0.03 -7.07
C HIS A 63 21.62 0.83 -6.78
N LEU A 64 21.95 1.04 -5.51
CA LEU A 64 23.17 1.76 -5.11
C LEU A 64 24.41 1.09 -5.67
N LEU A 65 24.56 -0.21 -5.48
CA LEU A 65 25.71 -0.96 -5.99
C LEU A 65 25.85 -0.85 -7.53
N LYS A 66 24.73 -0.93 -8.25
CA LYS A 66 24.73 -0.82 -9.72
C LYS A 66 25.02 0.59 -10.23
N LYS A 67 24.41 1.60 -9.64
CA LYS A 67 24.48 2.99 -10.10
C LYS A 67 25.75 3.72 -9.62
N THR A 68 26.19 3.45 -8.40
CA THR A 68 27.29 4.21 -7.78
C THR A 68 28.61 3.46 -7.76
N LYS A 69 28.58 2.13 -7.89
CA LYS A 69 29.76 1.24 -7.72
C LYS A 69 30.44 1.36 -6.34
N CYS A 70 29.78 2.02 -5.39
CA CYS A 70 30.31 2.19 -4.03
C CYS A 70 29.94 1.00 -3.16
N PRO A 71 30.85 0.50 -2.29
CA PRO A 71 30.49 -0.48 -1.27
C PRO A 71 29.44 0.08 -0.34
N ILE A 72 28.54 -0.76 0.11
CA ILE A 72 27.50 -0.43 1.09
C ILE A 72 27.68 -1.19 2.38
N VAL A 73 27.19 -0.64 3.48
CA VAL A 73 26.95 -1.37 4.73
C VAL A 73 25.45 -1.66 4.82
N PHE A 74 25.09 -2.92 4.80
CA PHE A 74 23.72 -3.35 4.97
C PHE A 74 23.50 -3.86 6.39
N VAL A 75 22.44 -3.39 7.06
CA VAL A 75 22.05 -3.80 8.41
C VAL A 75 20.66 -4.45 8.30
N PRO A 76 20.59 -5.77 8.39
CA PRO A 76 19.34 -6.51 8.29
C PRO A 76 18.54 -6.36 9.59
N LEU A 77 17.35 -5.77 9.50
CA LEU A 77 16.42 -5.62 10.63
C LEU A 77 15.41 -6.76 10.67
N PRO A 78 14.99 -7.20 11.86
CA PRO A 78 13.90 -8.16 11.98
C PRO A 78 12.57 -7.54 11.53
N ILE A 79 11.69 -8.37 10.98
CA ILE A 79 10.31 -8.01 10.71
C ILE A 79 9.53 -8.12 12.02
N VAL A 80 9.06 -6.99 12.53
CA VAL A 80 8.22 -6.93 13.75
C VAL A 80 6.75 -6.75 13.39
N THR A 81 6.46 -5.86 12.45
CA THR A 81 5.13 -5.74 11.87
C THR A 81 5.16 -6.41 10.50
N ALA A 82 4.40 -7.48 10.34
CA ALA A 82 4.30 -8.18 9.07
C ALA A 82 3.62 -7.31 8.00
N GLY A 83 4.02 -7.50 6.75
CA GLY A 83 3.27 -6.97 5.62
C GLY A 83 1.85 -7.55 5.60
N ALA A 84 0.90 -6.78 5.14
CA ALA A 84 -0.51 -7.14 5.18
C ALA A 84 -1.26 -6.76 3.91
N VAL A 85 -2.32 -7.51 3.62
CA VAL A 85 -3.31 -7.14 2.61
C VAL A 85 -4.07 -5.91 3.11
N ARG A 86 -4.08 -4.83 2.35
CA ARG A 86 -4.82 -3.61 2.67
C ARG A 86 -6.12 -3.49 1.91
N MET A 87 -6.15 -4.02 0.70
CA MET A 87 -7.32 -3.95 -0.16
C MET A 87 -7.33 -5.17 -1.08
N GLN A 88 -8.51 -5.72 -1.28
CA GLN A 88 -8.78 -6.70 -2.31
C GLN A 88 -10.16 -6.40 -2.90
N ARG A 89 -10.23 -6.29 -4.22
CA ARG A 89 -11.49 -6.08 -4.94
C ARG A 89 -11.51 -6.88 -6.23
N SER A 90 -12.45 -7.78 -6.37
CA SER A 90 -12.75 -8.48 -7.62
C SER A 90 -13.92 -7.84 -8.33
N THR A 91 -13.86 -7.78 -9.66
CA THR A 91 -14.96 -7.37 -10.52
C THR A 91 -15.03 -8.36 -11.68
N GLY A 92 -16.22 -8.80 -12.04
CA GLY A 92 -16.43 -9.69 -13.17
C GLY A 92 -17.50 -10.73 -12.91
N THR A 93 -17.59 -11.70 -13.82
CA THR A 93 -18.63 -12.76 -13.82
C THR A 93 -18.05 -14.16 -13.62
N GLY A 94 -16.74 -14.28 -13.49
CA GLY A 94 -16.08 -15.55 -13.18
C GLY A 94 -16.48 -16.08 -11.81
N THR A 95 -16.46 -17.40 -11.65
CA THR A 95 -16.85 -18.09 -10.41
C THR A 95 -15.66 -18.45 -9.52
N SER A 96 -14.42 -18.31 -10.02
CA SER A 96 -13.22 -18.55 -9.23
C SER A 96 -12.95 -17.41 -8.25
N ILE A 97 -12.81 -17.73 -6.98
CA ILE A 97 -12.42 -16.77 -5.93
C ILE A 97 -10.90 -16.75 -5.84
N ILE A 98 -10.31 -15.56 -5.90
CA ILE A 98 -8.86 -15.38 -5.76
C ILE A 98 -8.57 -14.95 -4.33
N THR A 99 -7.70 -15.70 -3.66
CA THR A 99 -7.22 -15.39 -2.31
C THR A 99 -5.71 -15.27 -2.30
N PHE A 100 -5.14 -14.80 -1.18
CA PHE A 100 -3.71 -14.61 -1.05
C PHE A 100 -3.12 -15.48 0.07
N THR A 101 -1.93 -16.01 -0.19
CA THR A 101 -1.10 -16.63 0.83
C THR A 101 0.23 -15.92 0.88
N ALA A 102 0.74 -15.71 2.07
CA ALA A 102 2.06 -15.13 2.26
C ALA A 102 3.15 -16.15 1.91
N GLY A 103 4.24 -15.68 1.32
CA GLY A 103 5.45 -16.49 1.12
C GLY A 103 6.15 -16.82 2.44
N THR A 104 7.28 -17.50 2.36
CA THR A 104 8.05 -17.98 3.52
C THR A 104 8.36 -16.89 4.56
N TYR A 105 8.59 -15.66 4.10
CA TYR A 105 8.91 -14.51 4.96
C TYR A 105 7.79 -13.48 5.05
N GLY A 106 6.56 -13.86 4.70
CA GLY A 106 5.43 -12.93 4.66
C GLY A 106 5.33 -12.17 3.34
N TYR A 107 4.51 -11.13 3.35
CA TYR A 107 4.43 -10.16 2.26
C TYR A 107 5.58 -9.16 2.42
N LEU A 108 6.48 -9.10 1.44
CA LEU A 108 7.74 -8.35 1.58
C LEU A 108 7.70 -6.98 0.92
N GLU A 109 6.72 -6.72 0.03
CA GLU A 109 6.70 -5.51 -0.79
C GLU A 109 5.40 -4.73 -0.63
N GLU A 110 5.51 -3.42 -0.72
CA GLU A 110 4.35 -2.57 -0.93
C GLU A 110 4.00 -2.57 -2.42
N VAL A 111 2.83 -3.10 -2.75
CA VAL A 111 2.33 -3.16 -4.12
C VAL A 111 0.95 -2.56 -4.23
N ASP A 112 0.67 -2.00 -5.39
CA ASP A 112 -0.61 -1.54 -5.84
C ASP A 112 -0.92 -2.23 -7.15
N ALA A 113 -1.52 -3.39 -7.03
CA ALA A 113 -1.60 -4.35 -8.10
C ALA A 113 -2.96 -4.44 -8.74
N THR A 114 -2.96 -4.67 -10.04
CA THR A 114 -4.14 -4.98 -10.81
C THR A 114 -3.88 -6.23 -11.65
N LEU A 115 -4.76 -7.22 -11.50
CA LEU A 115 -4.85 -8.38 -12.37
C LEU A 115 -6.05 -8.21 -13.28
N THR A 116 -5.88 -8.40 -14.59
CA THR A 116 -6.97 -8.37 -15.57
C THR A 116 -6.93 -9.64 -16.40
N VAL A 117 -8.03 -10.38 -16.42
CA VAL A 117 -8.15 -11.60 -17.22
C VAL A 117 -8.32 -11.21 -18.69
N THR A 118 -7.39 -11.66 -19.52
CA THR A 118 -7.41 -11.41 -20.98
C THR A 118 -8.03 -12.56 -21.75
N THR A 119 -7.87 -13.78 -21.24
CA THR A 119 -8.51 -14.97 -21.81
C THR A 119 -9.11 -15.78 -20.68
N GLY A 120 -10.42 -16.02 -20.75
CA GLY A 120 -11.12 -16.82 -19.75
C GLY A 120 -10.72 -18.29 -19.80
N GLY A 121 -11.00 -19.00 -18.70
CA GLY A 121 -10.75 -20.44 -18.61
C GLY A 121 -11.14 -21.02 -17.27
N THR A 122 -11.21 -22.35 -17.21
CA THR A 122 -11.46 -23.09 -15.97
C THR A 122 -10.14 -23.31 -15.24
N ILE A 123 -10.14 -23.05 -13.93
CA ILE A 123 -8.96 -23.28 -13.09
C ILE A 123 -8.64 -24.78 -13.05
N GLY A 124 -7.36 -25.12 -13.26
CA GLY A 124 -6.89 -26.51 -13.32
C GLY A 124 -7.04 -27.18 -14.67
N ALA A 125 -7.69 -26.58 -15.67
CA ALA A 125 -7.78 -27.11 -17.01
C ALA A 125 -6.51 -26.84 -17.82
N GLY A 126 -6.20 -27.67 -18.80
CA GLY A 126 -4.99 -27.53 -19.65
C GLY A 126 -4.91 -26.21 -20.42
N SER A 127 -6.06 -25.61 -20.75
CA SER A 127 -6.20 -24.27 -21.33
C SER A 127 -6.65 -23.26 -20.28
N GLY A 128 -5.97 -23.21 -19.14
CA GLY A 128 -6.31 -22.30 -18.04
C GLY A 128 -6.28 -20.83 -18.45
N PRO A 129 -6.82 -19.93 -17.61
CA PRO A 129 -6.94 -18.52 -17.93
C PRO A 129 -5.59 -17.85 -18.16
N ILE A 130 -5.60 -16.80 -18.97
CA ILE A 130 -4.49 -15.89 -19.19
C ILE A 130 -4.88 -14.53 -18.62
N PHE A 131 -4.00 -13.93 -17.85
CA PHE A 131 -4.22 -12.61 -17.29
C PHE A 131 -2.98 -11.73 -17.40
N THR A 132 -3.18 -10.43 -17.37
CA THR A 132 -2.12 -9.46 -17.19
C THR A 132 -2.07 -9.06 -15.72
N LEU A 133 -0.86 -8.92 -15.19
CA LEU A 133 -0.60 -8.48 -13.82
C LEU A 133 0.27 -7.23 -13.86
N SER A 134 -0.14 -6.22 -13.10
CA SER A 134 0.61 -5.00 -12.81
C SER A 134 0.84 -4.91 -11.31
N LEU A 135 2.00 -4.38 -10.90
CA LEU A 135 2.33 -4.11 -9.49
C LEU A 135 2.50 -2.62 -9.18
N ASP A 136 2.28 -1.76 -10.16
CA ASP A 136 2.53 -0.31 -10.13
C ASP A 136 1.28 0.54 -10.44
N GLY A 137 0.10 0.01 -10.20
CA GLY A 137 -1.16 0.71 -10.47
C GLY A 137 -1.61 0.66 -11.94
N GLY A 138 -1.11 -0.28 -12.74
CA GLY A 138 -1.59 -0.54 -14.09
C GLY A 138 -0.71 0.01 -15.22
N ARG A 139 0.42 0.66 -14.90
CA ARG A 139 1.28 1.25 -15.94
C ARG A 139 2.11 0.20 -16.67
N THR A 140 2.76 -0.70 -15.91
CA THR A 140 3.47 -1.83 -16.52
C THR A 140 2.72 -3.12 -16.26
N THR A 141 2.66 -3.99 -17.24
CA THR A 141 1.95 -5.26 -17.14
C THR A 141 2.80 -6.41 -17.62
N LYS A 142 2.66 -7.55 -16.94
CA LYS A 142 3.22 -8.82 -17.40
C LYS A 142 2.10 -9.82 -17.65
N THR A 143 2.17 -10.52 -18.76
CA THR A 143 1.21 -11.57 -19.09
C THR A 143 1.58 -12.87 -18.39
N VAL A 144 0.62 -13.45 -17.69
CA VAL A 144 0.74 -14.73 -16.99
C VAL A 144 -0.23 -15.73 -17.61
N ARG A 145 0.27 -16.90 -17.94
CA ARG A 145 -0.53 -18.06 -18.38
C ARG A 145 -0.60 -19.03 -17.22
N LEU A 146 -1.80 -19.25 -16.69
CA LEU A 146 -1.95 -20.10 -15.50
C LEU A 146 -1.82 -21.60 -15.85
N GLY A 147 -2.29 -22.01 -17.05
CA GLY A 147 -2.28 -23.42 -17.46
C GLY A 147 -3.09 -24.28 -16.49
N THR A 148 -2.55 -25.42 -16.08
CA THR A 148 -3.17 -26.33 -15.09
C THR A 148 -2.97 -25.92 -13.64
N ALA A 149 -2.22 -24.84 -13.38
CA ALA A 149 -1.96 -24.41 -12.02
C ALA A 149 -3.23 -23.77 -11.39
N SER A 150 -3.35 -23.93 -10.08
CA SER A 150 -4.33 -23.21 -9.25
C SER A 150 -3.69 -22.12 -8.41
N THR A 151 -2.39 -21.89 -8.56
CA THR A 151 -1.66 -20.85 -7.83
C THR A 151 -0.68 -20.14 -8.75
N TYR A 152 -0.41 -18.87 -8.44
CA TYR A 152 0.65 -18.11 -9.06
C TYR A 152 1.43 -17.34 -8.00
N THR A 153 2.72 -17.64 -7.90
CA THR A 153 3.61 -16.89 -7.01
C THR A 153 4.20 -15.71 -7.75
N ILE A 154 3.99 -14.50 -7.23
CA ILE A 154 4.68 -13.31 -7.73
C ILE A 154 6.13 -13.41 -7.28
N PRO A 155 7.10 -13.53 -8.21
CA PRO A 155 8.48 -13.76 -7.85
C PRO A 155 9.02 -12.68 -6.90
N TYR A 156 9.77 -13.10 -5.87
CA TYR A 156 10.47 -12.28 -4.88
C TYR A 156 9.61 -11.56 -3.84
N VAL A 157 8.41 -11.10 -4.18
CA VAL A 157 7.64 -10.19 -3.28
C VAL A 157 6.87 -10.89 -2.17
N GLY A 158 6.89 -12.23 -2.14
CA GLY A 158 6.22 -13.00 -1.08
C GLY A 158 4.70 -13.04 -1.19
N ILE A 159 4.16 -12.85 -2.38
CA ILE A 159 2.71 -12.87 -2.64
C ILE A 159 2.38 -14.09 -3.51
N VAL A 160 1.52 -14.96 -3.00
CA VAL A 160 0.97 -16.09 -3.75
C VAL A 160 -0.52 -15.88 -3.96
N LEU A 161 -0.93 -15.82 -5.22
CA LEU A 161 -2.33 -15.81 -5.61
C LEU A 161 -2.84 -17.25 -5.65
N ASN A 162 -3.93 -17.54 -4.96
CA ASN A 162 -4.60 -18.84 -5.01
C ASN A 162 -5.93 -18.67 -5.72
N PHE A 163 -6.11 -19.41 -6.79
CA PHE A 163 -7.33 -19.40 -7.60
C PHE A 163 -8.20 -20.58 -7.17
N GLY A 164 -9.35 -20.27 -6.58
CA GLY A 164 -10.35 -21.28 -6.21
C GLY A 164 -10.88 -22.03 -7.44
N ALA A 165 -11.46 -23.20 -7.21
CA ALA A 165 -12.12 -23.95 -8.28
C ALA A 165 -13.22 -23.08 -8.93
N GLY A 166 -13.37 -23.19 -10.25
CA GLY A 166 -14.33 -22.40 -11.02
C GLY A 166 -13.71 -21.84 -12.30
N THR A 167 -14.31 -20.80 -12.82
CA THR A 167 -13.89 -20.13 -14.06
C THR A 167 -13.49 -18.69 -13.79
N LEU A 168 -12.56 -18.19 -14.57
CA LEU A 168 -12.34 -16.76 -14.79
C LEU A 168 -12.81 -16.41 -16.20
N VAL A 169 -13.39 -15.23 -16.37
CA VAL A 169 -13.94 -14.74 -17.63
C VAL A 169 -13.10 -13.56 -18.12
N ALA A 170 -12.92 -13.45 -19.43
CA ALA A 170 -12.20 -12.31 -20.02
C ALA A 170 -12.86 -10.99 -19.58
N GLY A 171 -12.06 -10.06 -19.11
CA GLY A 171 -12.53 -8.81 -18.52
C GLY A 171 -12.68 -8.84 -17.00
N ASP A 172 -12.63 -10.00 -16.35
CA ASP A 172 -12.57 -10.05 -14.87
C ASP A 172 -11.32 -9.32 -14.39
N THR A 173 -11.47 -8.55 -13.33
CA THR A 173 -10.36 -7.80 -12.71
C THR A 173 -10.27 -8.07 -11.23
N LEU A 174 -9.03 -8.09 -10.71
CA LEU A 174 -8.73 -8.10 -9.30
C LEU A 174 -7.76 -6.96 -8.99
N VAL A 175 -8.18 -6.02 -8.17
CA VAL A 175 -7.31 -4.97 -7.65
C VAL A 175 -6.94 -5.32 -6.21
N PHE A 176 -5.67 -5.23 -5.88
CA PHE A 176 -5.20 -5.55 -4.54
C PHE A 176 -4.02 -4.68 -4.14
N ARG A 177 -3.93 -4.43 -2.84
CA ARG A 177 -2.86 -3.63 -2.25
C ARG A 177 -2.27 -4.34 -1.05
N PHE A 178 -0.94 -4.33 -0.96
CA PHE A 178 -0.18 -4.84 0.18
C PHE A 178 0.66 -3.74 0.79
N THR A 179 0.94 -3.87 2.07
CA THR A 179 1.95 -3.06 2.75
C THR A 179 3.23 -3.88 2.94
N ALA A 180 4.37 -3.20 2.84
CA ALA A 180 5.64 -3.79 3.22
C ALA A 180 5.73 -4.03 4.75
N PRO A 181 6.58 -4.96 5.18
CA PRO A 181 6.85 -5.17 6.60
C PRO A 181 7.62 -4.00 7.20
N LYS A 182 7.52 -3.86 8.53
CA LYS A 182 8.16 -2.77 9.26
C LYS A 182 8.94 -3.27 10.47
N TRP A 183 10.01 -2.56 10.78
CA TRP A 183 10.85 -2.70 11.96
C TRP A 183 10.21 -2.02 13.18
N ASP A 184 10.83 -2.22 14.36
CA ASP A 184 10.52 -1.51 15.59
C ASP A 184 11.73 -0.72 16.15
N ASN A 185 11.47 0.01 17.20
CA ASN A 185 12.47 0.80 17.88
C ASN A 185 13.61 -0.06 18.47
N ALA A 186 13.32 -1.27 18.92
CA ALA A 186 14.32 -2.17 19.48
C ALA A 186 15.30 -2.65 18.41
N GLY A 187 14.79 -3.04 17.23
CA GLY A 187 15.60 -3.41 16.07
C GLY A 187 16.53 -2.29 15.61
N LEU A 188 16.03 -1.06 15.52
CA LEU A 188 16.86 0.10 15.17
C LEU A 188 17.94 0.39 16.22
N THR A 189 17.62 0.25 17.52
CA THR A 189 18.62 0.43 18.60
C THR A 189 19.73 -0.62 18.52
N ALA A 190 19.37 -1.87 18.27
CA ALA A 190 20.34 -2.95 18.11
C ALA A 190 21.24 -2.70 16.89
N ALA A 191 20.66 -2.30 15.76
CA ALA A 191 21.37 -1.93 14.54
C ALA A 191 22.38 -0.79 14.78
N ARG A 192 21.96 0.28 15.44
CA ARG A 192 22.83 1.40 15.83
C ARG A 192 23.99 0.92 16.70
N THR A 193 23.73 0.07 17.69
CA THR A 193 24.75 -0.47 18.59
C THR A 193 25.77 -1.31 17.82
N ALA A 194 25.31 -2.17 16.92
CA ALA A 194 26.17 -3.00 16.09
C ALA A 194 27.03 -2.15 15.11
N LEU A 195 26.46 -1.09 14.53
CA LEU A 195 27.20 -0.13 13.69
C LEU A 195 28.28 0.61 14.48
N ALA A 196 27.96 1.04 15.70
CA ALA A 196 28.92 1.72 16.58
C ALA A 196 30.12 0.81 16.90
N ALA A 197 29.89 -0.47 17.14
CA ALA A 197 30.95 -1.44 17.40
C ALA A 197 31.90 -1.65 16.21
N GLN A 198 31.43 -1.52 14.98
CA GLN A 198 32.25 -1.70 13.77
C GLN A 198 33.07 -0.47 13.39
N GLN A 199 32.80 0.69 13.96
CA GLN A 199 33.49 1.96 13.72
C GLN A 199 33.61 2.35 12.23
N LYS A 200 32.71 1.87 11.37
CA LYS A 200 32.70 2.23 9.96
C LYS A 200 32.18 3.65 9.77
N ALA A 201 32.93 4.44 9.02
CA ALA A 201 32.51 5.78 8.69
C ALA A 201 31.24 5.74 7.82
N SER A 202 30.20 6.43 8.25
CA SER A 202 29.01 6.70 7.45
C SER A 202 28.58 8.14 7.68
N ARG A 203 28.06 8.79 6.65
CA ARG A 203 27.54 10.15 6.73
C ARG A 203 26.01 10.12 6.87
N SER A 204 25.37 9.22 6.18
CA SER A 204 23.92 9.06 6.21
C SER A 204 23.50 7.61 6.46
N TRP A 205 22.37 7.46 7.10
CA TRP A 205 21.65 6.20 7.23
C TRP A 205 20.39 6.24 6.40
N ASN A 206 20.21 5.29 5.53
CA ASN A 206 19.02 5.14 4.74
C ASN A 206 18.13 4.09 5.41
N ILE A 207 17.12 4.54 6.13
CA ILE A 207 16.19 3.66 6.86
C ILE A 207 15.00 3.37 5.96
N VAL A 208 14.88 2.12 5.55
CA VAL A 208 13.82 1.66 4.66
C VAL A 208 12.59 1.28 5.47
N GLY A 209 11.46 1.88 5.12
CA GLY A 209 10.18 1.79 5.82
C GLY A 209 9.66 3.17 6.18
N ASP A 210 8.40 3.44 5.81
CA ASP A 210 7.81 4.76 6.00
C ASP A 210 7.54 5.03 7.48
N LEU A 211 7.84 6.24 7.91
CA LEU A 211 7.49 6.73 9.24
C LEU A 211 6.00 7.10 9.28
N ALA A 212 5.34 6.77 10.37
CA ALA A 212 3.92 7.05 10.55
C ALA A 212 3.64 8.42 11.20
N ASN A 213 4.56 8.90 12.04
CA ASN A 213 4.36 10.11 12.84
C ASN A 213 5.67 10.65 13.42
N SER A 214 5.56 11.81 14.08
CA SER A 214 6.67 12.50 14.74
C SER A 214 7.32 11.70 15.88
N THR A 215 6.60 10.80 16.54
CA THR A 215 7.17 9.95 17.61
C THR A 215 8.21 8.99 17.03
N GLU A 216 7.91 8.36 15.89
CA GLU A 216 8.88 7.51 15.20
C GLU A 216 10.07 8.31 14.68
N ALA A 217 9.83 9.51 14.11
CA ALA A 217 10.91 10.41 13.68
C ALA A 217 11.80 10.85 14.85
N GLY A 218 11.21 11.22 15.97
CA GLY A 218 11.93 11.58 17.20
C GLY A 218 12.78 10.43 17.73
N TYR A 219 12.29 9.20 17.59
CA TYR A 219 13.08 8.03 17.97
C TYR A 219 14.29 7.83 17.02
N VAL A 220 14.11 7.96 15.72
CA VAL A 220 15.23 7.90 14.75
C VAL A 220 16.29 8.97 15.08
N THR A 221 15.87 10.18 15.40
CA THR A 221 16.77 11.25 15.82
C THR A 221 17.52 10.87 17.10
N THR A 222 16.84 10.29 18.07
CA THR A 222 17.46 9.86 19.35
C THR A 222 18.58 8.84 19.10
N ILE A 223 18.38 7.86 18.23
CA ILE A 223 19.41 6.87 17.92
C ILE A 223 20.58 7.47 17.12
N ALA A 224 20.32 8.44 16.23
CA ALA A 224 21.37 9.15 15.50
C ALA A 224 22.24 9.98 16.46
N ASN A 225 21.63 10.74 17.37
CA ASN A 225 22.33 11.49 18.42
C ASN A 225 23.14 10.57 19.35
N ALA A 226 22.59 9.43 19.74
CA ALA A 226 23.28 8.47 20.58
C ALA A 226 24.50 7.86 19.86
N TYR A 227 24.42 7.63 18.56
CA TYR A 227 25.54 7.19 17.74
C TYR A 227 26.64 8.28 17.68
N GLU A 228 26.27 9.52 17.41
CA GLU A 228 27.19 10.66 17.38
C GLU A 228 27.93 10.82 18.72
N THR A 229 27.19 10.77 19.83
CA THR A 229 27.77 10.87 21.15
C THR A 229 28.79 9.77 21.41
N ALA A 230 28.50 8.53 21.06
CA ALA A 230 29.38 7.39 21.27
C ALA A 230 30.59 7.38 20.34
N ASN A 231 30.44 7.78 19.08
CA ASN A 231 31.49 7.63 18.06
C ASN A 231 32.15 8.95 17.66
N LYS A 232 31.67 10.10 18.17
CA LYS A 232 32.15 11.45 17.81
C LYS A 232 32.08 11.71 16.30
N ARG A 233 31.08 11.17 15.67
CA ARG A 233 30.82 11.30 14.21
C ARG A 233 29.40 11.72 13.97
N PHE A 234 29.24 12.81 13.26
CA PHE A 234 27.94 13.26 12.80
C PHE A 234 27.32 12.23 11.84
N VAL A 235 26.05 11.98 12.02
CA VAL A 235 25.23 11.18 11.10
C VAL A 235 23.82 11.75 11.05
N TYR A 236 23.22 11.74 9.86
CA TYR A 236 21.79 12.00 9.72
C TYR A 236 21.09 10.78 9.14
N ALA A 237 19.83 10.62 9.50
CA ALA A 237 19.00 9.55 9.03
C ALA A 237 18.08 10.06 7.93
N ARG A 238 18.06 9.37 6.79
CA ARG A 238 17.11 9.62 5.73
C ARG A 238 15.96 8.64 5.84
N CYS A 239 14.78 9.19 5.99
CA CYS A 239 13.54 8.45 6.15
C CYS A 239 12.50 8.98 5.18
N ASN A 240 11.46 8.22 4.98
CA ASN A 240 10.33 8.65 4.18
C ASN A 240 9.07 8.73 5.04
N VAL A 241 8.25 9.71 4.76
CA VAL A 241 6.93 9.86 5.34
C VAL A 241 5.95 9.05 4.49
N ARG A 242 5.03 8.38 5.13
CA ARG A 242 3.96 7.67 4.43
C ARG A 242 3.13 8.67 3.65
N ASP A 243 3.19 8.58 2.33
CA ASP A 243 2.23 9.25 1.48
C ASP A 243 0.94 8.43 1.40
N GLY A 244 -0.18 9.07 1.25
CA GLY A 244 -1.45 8.39 1.07
C GLY A 244 -1.60 7.70 -0.29
N GLY A 245 -0.61 7.82 -1.16
CA GLY A 245 -0.66 7.36 -2.54
C GLY A 245 -1.41 8.34 -3.45
N THR A 246 -1.92 7.85 -4.58
CA THR A 246 -2.84 8.68 -5.38
C THR A 246 -4.11 8.94 -4.58
N PRO A 247 -4.76 10.12 -4.69
CA PRO A 247 -5.99 10.41 -3.96
C PRO A 247 -7.08 9.37 -4.12
N SER A 248 -7.16 8.76 -5.30
CA SER A 248 -8.09 7.67 -5.60
C SER A 248 -7.81 6.37 -4.85
N MET A 249 -6.69 6.26 -4.14
CA MET A 249 -6.25 5.05 -3.43
C MET A 249 -6.25 5.20 -1.92
N LEU A 250 -6.45 6.41 -1.41
CA LEU A 250 -6.57 6.68 0.01
C LEU A 250 -7.94 6.26 0.49
N ALA A 251 -7.97 5.46 1.55
CA ALA A 251 -9.17 5.01 2.22
C ALA A 251 -10.29 4.62 1.23
N LYS A 252 -10.17 3.43 0.66
CA LYS A 252 -11.11 2.90 -0.33
C LYS A 252 -11.93 1.79 0.28
N SER A 253 -13.24 1.95 0.30
CA SER A 253 -14.17 0.86 0.55
C SER A 253 -14.83 0.42 -0.74
N SER A 254 -14.96 -0.87 -0.95
CA SER A 254 -15.67 -1.42 -2.11
C SER A 254 -16.55 -2.59 -1.67
N GLY A 255 -17.74 -2.64 -2.22
CA GLY A 255 -18.59 -3.81 -2.11
C GLY A 255 -17.96 -4.99 -2.86
N VAL A 256 -17.82 -6.13 -2.20
CA VAL A 256 -17.27 -7.36 -2.78
C VAL A 256 -18.43 -8.32 -3.02
N LYS A 257 -18.59 -8.77 -4.27
CA LYS A 257 -19.51 -9.89 -4.54
C LYS A 257 -18.92 -11.16 -3.94
N ARG A 258 -19.70 -11.85 -3.12
CA ARG A 258 -19.44 -13.21 -2.68
C ARG A 258 -20.52 -14.13 -3.24
N TRP A 259 -20.08 -15.18 -3.86
CA TRP A 259 -20.98 -16.17 -4.42
C TRP A 259 -21.10 -17.34 -3.45
N VAL A 260 -22.35 -17.65 -3.04
CA VAL A 260 -22.61 -18.92 -2.39
C VAL A 260 -22.55 -20.01 -3.44
N LYS A 261 -21.65 -20.97 -3.25
CA LYS A 261 -21.48 -22.08 -4.17
C LYS A 261 -22.61 -23.10 -3.95
N ILE A 262 -23.67 -23.03 -4.79
CA ILE A 262 -24.69 -24.08 -4.83
C ILE A 262 -24.15 -25.26 -5.63
N THR A 263 -24.02 -26.41 -4.99
CA THR A 263 -23.55 -27.64 -5.65
C THR A 263 -24.68 -28.36 -6.37
N ALA A 264 -24.36 -29.18 -7.36
CA ALA A 264 -25.37 -29.92 -8.16
C ALA A 264 -26.27 -30.86 -7.32
N ALA A 265 -25.87 -31.19 -6.08
CA ALA A 265 -26.65 -32.03 -5.17
C ALA A 265 -27.43 -31.22 -4.11
N GLU A 266 -27.25 -29.90 -4.10
CA GLU A 266 -27.78 -29.03 -3.06
C GLU A 266 -29.16 -28.48 -3.44
N THR A 267 -30.06 -28.46 -2.46
CA THR A 267 -31.38 -27.81 -2.57
C THR A 267 -31.46 -26.65 -1.59
N LEU A 268 -32.19 -25.60 -1.98
CA LEU A 268 -32.54 -24.48 -1.11
C LEU A 268 -34.01 -24.61 -0.72
N THR A 269 -34.30 -24.49 0.57
CA THR A 269 -35.66 -24.44 1.11
C THR A 269 -35.93 -23.03 1.61
N PHE A 270 -36.91 -22.39 1.04
CA PHE A 270 -37.41 -21.08 1.43
C PHE A 270 -38.62 -21.26 2.33
N ALA A 271 -38.60 -20.62 3.48
CA ALA A 271 -39.72 -20.66 4.41
C ALA A 271 -40.17 -19.23 4.75
N GLU A 272 -41.43 -18.98 4.50
CA GLU A 272 -42.14 -17.76 4.89
C GLU A 272 -42.60 -17.94 6.35
N VAL A 273 -42.23 -17.01 7.24
CA VAL A 273 -42.50 -17.05 8.68
C VAL A 273 -43.34 -15.84 9.09
N GLY A 274 -43.74 -14.98 8.17
CA GLY A 274 -44.48 -13.74 8.39
C GLY A 274 -43.71 -12.53 7.83
N ALA A 275 -44.06 -11.34 8.22
CA ALA A 275 -43.45 -10.12 7.70
C ALA A 275 -41.94 -9.95 8.03
N THR A 276 -41.38 -10.78 8.87
CA THR A 276 -39.97 -10.77 9.27
C THR A 276 -39.51 -12.16 9.62
N ASP A 277 -38.20 -12.40 9.56
CA ASP A 277 -37.57 -13.66 9.99
C ASP A 277 -37.73 -14.84 8.99
N ASP A 278 -38.03 -14.55 7.73
CA ASP A 278 -38.05 -15.54 6.68
C ASP A 278 -36.67 -16.17 6.48
N THR A 279 -36.67 -17.46 6.14
CA THR A 279 -35.43 -18.22 6.12
C THR A 279 -35.14 -18.90 4.79
N ILE A 280 -33.85 -19.02 4.49
CA ILE A 280 -33.34 -19.91 3.45
C ILE A 280 -32.48 -20.96 4.14
N THR A 281 -32.88 -22.23 3.96
CA THR A 281 -32.13 -23.39 4.45
C THR A 281 -31.51 -24.13 3.29
N ARG A 282 -30.20 -24.42 3.38
CA ARG A 282 -29.49 -25.26 2.41
C ARG A 282 -29.33 -26.69 2.92
N SER A 283 -29.47 -27.64 2.02
CA SER A 283 -29.38 -29.07 2.35
C SER A 283 -27.95 -29.57 2.58
N VAL A 284 -26.95 -28.90 1.95
CA VAL A 284 -25.54 -29.27 2.00
C VAL A 284 -24.70 -27.99 1.97
N GLY A 285 -23.50 -28.01 2.57
CA GLY A 285 -22.57 -26.88 2.56
C GLY A 285 -22.76 -25.94 3.76
N SER A 286 -22.09 -24.81 3.75
CA SER A 286 -22.11 -23.83 4.84
C SER A 286 -22.08 -22.41 4.31
N PHE A 287 -23.07 -21.61 4.64
CA PHE A 287 -23.11 -20.19 4.36
C PHE A 287 -21.95 -19.44 5.01
N VAL A 288 -21.54 -19.89 6.21
CA VAL A 288 -20.44 -19.28 6.96
C VAL A 288 -19.09 -19.57 6.26
N ASP A 289 -18.88 -20.82 5.79
CA ASP A 289 -17.65 -21.20 5.07
C ASP A 289 -17.60 -20.55 3.68
N ASP A 290 -18.75 -20.26 3.06
CA ASP A 290 -18.85 -19.47 1.83
C ASP A 290 -18.58 -17.96 2.07
N GLY A 291 -18.37 -17.57 3.35
CA GLY A 291 -17.93 -16.24 3.73
C GLY A 291 -19.05 -15.22 3.90
N LEU A 292 -20.31 -15.65 4.04
CA LEU A 292 -21.41 -14.76 4.44
C LEU A 292 -21.27 -14.34 5.90
N ALA A 293 -21.83 -13.18 6.22
CA ALA A 293 -21.87 -12.64 7.57
C ALA A 293 -23.25 -12.00 7.85
N VAL A 294 -23.60 -11.91 9.13
CA VAL A 294 -24.77 -11.14 9.57
C VAL A 294 -24.62 -9.70 9.11
N GLY A 295 -25.70 -9.15 8.55
CA GLY A 295 -25.74 -7.81 7.97
C GLY A 295 -25.39 -7.74 6.49
N ASP A 296 -24.86 -8.81 5.87
CA ASP A 296 -24.67 -8.85 4.42
C ASP A 296 -26.02 -8.71 3.70
N VAL A 297 -26.01 -7.99 2.59
CA VAL A 297 -27.14 -7.96 1.66
C VAL A 297 -26.92 -9.03 0.61
N VAL A 298 -27.85 -9.95 0.49
CA VAL A 298 -27.80 -11.05 -0.47
C VAL A 298 -28.87 -10.92 -1.52
N THR A 299 -28.52 -11.21 -2.75
CA THR A 299 -29.45 -11.34 -3.86
C THR A 299 -29.60 -12.83 -4.18
N VAL A 300 -30.82 -13.30 -4.12
CA VAL A 300 -31.23 -14.64 -4.55
C VAL A 300 -31.76 -14.54 -5.97
N ALA A 301 -31.31 -15.41 -6.84
CA ALA A 301 -31.75 -15.45 -8.23
C ALA A 301 -31.78 -16.88 -8.78
N GLY A 302 -32.54 -17.07 -9.86
CA GLY A 302 -32.65 -18.37 -10.54
C GLY A 302 -33.56 -19.36 -9.84
N THR A 303 -34.38 -18.92 -8.88
CA THR A 303 -35.47 -19.70 -8.29
C THR A 303 -36.79 -19.42 -9.04
N THR A 304 -37.84 -20.19 -8.75
CA THR A 304 -39.12 -20.00 -9.39
C THR A 304 -39.90 -18.84 -8.77
N LEU A 305 -39.86 -18.70 -7.45
CA LEU A 305 -40.70 -17.76 -6.70
C LEU A 305 -39.89 -16.69 -5.96
N ASN A 306 -38.62 -16.97 -5.56
CA ASN A 306 -37.84 -16.14 -4.66
C ASN A 306 -36.63 -15.49 -5.34
N ASN A 307 -36.85 -14.64 -6.32
CA ASN A 307 -35.78 -13.81 -6.88
C ASN A 307 -35.78 -12.45 -6.17
N VAL A 308 -35.17 -12.40 -5.00
CA VAL A 308 -35.26 -11.29 -4.04
C VAL A 308 -33.87 -10.80 -3.58
N THR A 309 -33.86 -9.61 -3.04
CA THR A 309 -32.67 -9.05 -2.35
C THR A 309 -33.06 -8.73 -0.92
N GLY A 310 -32.27 -9.18 0.03
CA GLY A 310 -32.55 -8.96 1.46
C GLY A 310 -31.30 -8.94 2.31
N ARG A 311 -31.45 -8.40 3.52
CA ARG A 311 -30.38 -8.34 4.51
C ARG A 311 -30.42 -9.55 5.43
N ILE A 312 -29.25 -10.13 5.70
CA ILE A 312 -29.09 -11.22 6.65
C ILE A 312 -29.23 -10.68 8.09
N LYS A 313 -30.26 -11.13 8.80
CA LYS A 313 -30.49 -10.85 10.21
C LYS A 313 -29.73 -11.82 11.11
N THR A 314 -29.82 -13.11 10.84
CA THR A 314 -29.05 -14.15 11.53
C THR A 314 -28.49 -15.15 10.52
N LEU A 315 -27.37 -15.77 10.88
CA LEU A 315 -26.68 -16.72 10.04
C LEU A 315 -26.14 -17.89 10.83
N THR A 316 -26.40 -19.09 10.34
CA THR A 316 -25.76 -20.34 10.78
C THR A 316 -25.08 -21.00 9.59
N ALA A 317 -24.45 -22.15 9.79
CA ALA A 317 -23.86 -22.87 8.66
C ALA A 317 -24.89 -23.19 7.57
N THR A 318 -26.12 -23.58 7.94
CA THR A 318 -27.13 -24.06 6.98
C THR A 318 -28.36 -23.17 6.85
N VAL A 319 -28.56 -22.19 7.72
CA VAL A 319 -29.74 -21.32 7.70
C VAL A 319 -29.33 -19.87 7.68
N LEU A 320 -29.93 -19.15 6.75
CA LEU A 320 -29.88 -17.70 6.61
C LEU A 320 -31.27 -17.15 6.90
N THR A 321 -31.36 -16.14 7.80
CA THR A 321 -32.63 -15.48 8.14
C THR A 321 -32.55 -14.03 7.63
N PHE A 322 -33.59 -13.57 6.96
CA PHE A 322 -33.74 -12.19 6.53
C PHE A 322 -34.34 -11.27 7.59
N ASP A 323 -34.08 -9.98 7.48
CA ASP A 323 -34.62 -8.98 8.41
C ASP A 323 -36.07 -8.59 8.08
N ALA A 324 -36.33 -8.26 6.81
CA ALA A 324 -37.65 -7.76 6.36
C ALA A 324 -37.95 -8.15 4.89
N THR A 325 -37.51 -9.32 4.45
CA THR A 325 -37.73 -9.78 3.07
C THR A 325 -38.82 -10.84 3.07
N ASP A 326 -39.89 -10.57 2.33
CA ASP A 326 -40.98 -11.54 2.14
C ASP A 326 -40.52 -12.63 1.17
N LEU A 327 -40.42 -13.86 1.67
CA LEU A 327 -40.19 -15.06 0.87
C LEU A 327 -41.51 -15.83 0.66
N VAL A 328 -41.53 -16.58 -0.39
CA VAL A 328 -42.60 -17.53 -0.67
C VAL A 328 -42.07 -18.94 -0.41
N ALA A 329 -42.84 -19.78 0.29
CA ALA A 329 -42.42 -21.15 0.55
C ALA A 329 -42.09 -21.89 -0.78
N GLU A 330 -40.85 -22.32 -0.90
CA GLU A 330 -40.34 -23.00 -2.09
C GLU A 330 -39.24 -23.98 -1.70
N VAL A 331 -39.14 -25.09 -2.42
CA VAL A 331 -37.97 -25.96 -2.39
C VAL A 331 -37.43 -26.05 -3.82
N THR A 332 -36.18 -25.59 -4.05
CA THR A 332 -35.59 -25.65 -5.38
C THR A 332 -35.24 -27.08 -5.77
N ALA A 333 -35.20 -27.35 -7.07
CA ALA A 333 -34.50 -28.53 -7.56
C ALA A 333 -33.01 -28.48 -7.20
N ALA A 334 -32.36 -29.63 -7.16
CA ALA A 334 -30.95 -29.71 -6.84
C ALA A 334 -30.09 -28.93 -7.85
N GLY A 335 -29.19 -28.12 -7.34
CA GLY A 335 -28.31 -27.27 -8.16
C GLY A 335 -28.97 -26.03 -8.77
N VAL A 336 -30.21 -25.71 -8.38
CA VAL A 336 -30.96 -24.56 -8.90
C VAL A 336 -30.91 -23.41 -7.88
N GLY A 337 -30.73 -22.21 -8.40
CA GLY A 337 -30.64 -20.97 -7.63
C GLY A 337 -29.20 -20.49 -7.44
N SER A 338 -29.07 -19.24 -7.17
CA SER A 338 -27.80 -18.59 -6.79
C SER A 338 -28.05 -17.60 -5.68
N ILE A 339 -27.11 -17.53 -4.74
CA ILE A 339 -27.10 -16.52 -3.69
C ILE A 339 -25.80 -15.75 -3.81
N VAL A 340 -25.92 -14.44 -4.00
CA VAL A 340 -24.79 -13.54 -4.15
C VAL A 340 -24.85 -12.50 -3.04
N ALA A 341 -23.85 -12.48 -2.18
CA ALA A 341 -23.69 -11.40 -1.21
C ALA A 341 -22.78 -10.34 -1.76
N SER A 342 -23.15 -9.09 -1.53
CA SER A 342 -22.25 -7.97 -1.59
C SER A 342 -22.03 -7.45 -0.18
N ASN A 343 -20.85 -6.85 0.10
CA ASN A 343 -20.74 -5.96 1.23
C ASN A 343 -21.61 -4.75 0.87
N GLY A 344 -22.84 -4.75 1.37
CA GLY A 344 -23.83 -3.77 0.97
C GLY A 344 -23.53 -2.42 1.57
N PHE A 345 -23.84 -1.39 0.79
CA PHE A 345 -23.98 -0.04 1.29
C PHE A 345 -25.46 0.34 1.26
N ILE A 346 -25.90 1.05 2.27
CA ILE A 346 -27.22 1.65 2.33
C ILE A 346 -27.01 3.15 2.26
N PHE A 347 -27.61 3.76 1.27
CA PHE A 347 -27.71 5.20 1.13
C PHE A 347 -29.07 5.63 1.66
N ALA A 348 -29.06 6.42 2.71
CA ALA A 348 -30.28 6.95 3.30
C ALA A 348 -30.34 8.44 3.13
N GLU A 349 -31.42 8.90 2.52
CA GLU A 349 -31.80 10.29 2.41
C GLU A 349 -32.55 10.68 3.69
N VAL A 350 -32.09 11.71 4.37
CA VAL A 350 -32.63 12.21 5.66
C VAL A 350 -33.18 13.64 5.52
N GLY A 351 -33.17 14.21 4.31
CA GLY A 351 -33.59 15.56 3.94
C GLY A 351 -32.47 16.58 4.04
N GLY A 352 -32.29 17.37 3.04
CA GLY A 352 -31.37 18.51 2.86
C GLY A 352 -29.97 18.52 3.54
N THR A 353 -29.77 17.82 4.63
CA THR A 353 -28.48 17.65 5.33
C THR A 353 -28.50 16.42 6.21
N GLY A 354 -27.34 15.78 6.34
CA GLY A 354 -27.17 14.66 7.27
C GLY A 354 -27.44 13.28 6.67
N ASP A 355 -27.51 13.18 5.36
CA ASP A 355 -27.63 11.92 4.65
C ASP A 355 -26.52 10.94 5.03
N THR A 356 -26.81 9.66 4.98
CA THR A 356 -25.88 8.67 5.47
C THR A 356 -25.55 7.59 4.47
N ILE A 357 -24.30 7.13 4.54
CA ILE A 357 -23.83 5.91 3.87
C ILE A 357 -23.49 4.91 4.94
N THR A 358 -24.31 3.87 5.07
CA THR A 358 -24.10 2.80 6.05
C THR A 358 -23.51 1.58 5.36
N ARG A 359 -22.51 0.96 5.98
CA ARG A 359 -21.93 -0.32 5.55
C ARG A 359 -22.30 -1.42 6.53
N ASN A 360 -22.42 -2.63 6.03
CA ASN A 360 -22.75 -3.80 6.84
C ASN A 360 -21.52 -4.59 7.33
N ALA A 361 -20.34 -4.35 6.76
CA ALA A 361 -19.11 -5.04 7.14
C ALA A 361 -17.89 -4.12 7.03
N GLY A 362 -16.88 -4.34 7.87
CA GLY A 362 -15.66 -3.52 7.93
C GLY A 362 -15.86 -2.25 8.78
N SER A 363 -14.91 -1.34 8.72
CA SER A 363 -14.95 -0.09 9.49
C SER A 363 -14.40 1.07 8.69
N TRP A 364 -15.19 2.12 8.54
CA TRP A 364 -14.76 3.38 7.93
C TRP A 364 -13.55 3.96 8.65
N ILE A 365 -13.53 3.90 9.99
CA ILE A 365 -12.44 4.43 10.80
C ILE A 365 -11.13 3.68 10.54
N THR A 366 -11.16 2.34 10.53
CA THR A 366 -9.95 1.55 10.27
C THR A 366 -9.46 1.65 8.84
N GLU A 367 -10.34 1.99 7.90
CA GLU A 367 -10.01 2.28 6.52
C GLU A 367 -9.53 3.73 6.30
N GLY A 368 -9.49 4.55 7.37
CA GLY A 368 -8.89 5.89 7.36
C GLY A 368 -9.83 7.03 6.97
N PHE A 369 -11.16 6.82 7.00
CA PHE A 369 -12.13 7.89 6.83
C PHE A 369 -12.26 8.70 8.12
N ALA A 370 -12.39 10.02 7.99
CA ALA A 370 -12.49 10.96 9.10
C ALA A 370 -13.48 12.08 8.79
N VAL A 371 -13.93 12.77 9.83
CA VAL A 371 -14.74 13.99 9.69
C VAL A 371 -13.97 15.02 8.87
N GLY A 372 -14.66 15.68 7.95
CA GLY A 372 -14.08 16.63 7.01
C GLY A 372 -13.61 16.03 5.68
N ASP A 373 -13.56 14.70 5.55
CA ASP A 373 -13.24 14.05 4.29
C ASP A 373 -14.34 14.26 3.24
N ILE A 374 -13.93 14.36 1.99
CA ILE A 374 -14.82 14.32 0.83
C ILE A 374 -14.70 12.92 0.23
N VAL A 375 -15.82 12.33 -0.15
CA VAL A 375 -15.83 10.98 -0.75
C VAL A 375 -16.45 11.00 -2.14
N ALA A 376 -15.89 10.21 -3.04
CA ALA A 376 -16.50 9.93 -4.33
C ALA A 376 -17.13 8.54 -4.30
N VAL A 377 -18.40 8.48 -4.65
CA VAL A 377 -19.19 7.24 -4.76
C VAL A 377 -19.35 6.92 -6.23
N THR A 378 -19.09 5.68 -6.60
CA THR A 378 -19.27 5.19 -7.97
C THR A 378 -19.80 3.76 -7.99
N GLY A 379 -20.50 3.40 -9.04
CA GLY A 379 -21.04 2.04 -9.23
C GLY A 379 -22.40 1.83 -8.57
N THR A 380 -23.10 2.89 -8.17
CA THR A 380 -24.49 2.86 -7.72
C THR A 380 -25.44 3.14 -8.91
N ALA A 381 -26.72 2.89 -8.73
CA ALA A 381 -27.72 3.27 -9.71
C ALA A 381 -28.04 4.78 -9.65
N SER A 382 -28.13 5.33 -8.42
CA SER A 382 -28.64 6.69 -8.17
C SER A 382 -27.61 7.63 -7.52
N ASN A 383 -26.62 7.11 -6.79
CA ASN A 383 -25.72 7.89 -5.96
C ASN A 383 -24.28 7.93 -6.49
N ASN A 384 -24.08 8.10 -7.80
CA ASN A 384 -22.74 8.30 -8.35
C ASN A 384 -22.34 9.79 -8.19
N VAL A 385 -21.85 10.15 -7.03
CA VAL A 385 -21.65 11.53 -6.59
C VAL A 385 -20.30 11.72 -5.91
N THR A 386 -19.76 12.93 -5.99
CA THR A 386 -18.73 13.39 -5.05
C THR A 386 -19.41 14.21 -3.97
N THR A 387 -19.27 13.78 -2.72
CA THR A 387 -19.95 14.42 -1.60
C THR A 387 -19.26 15.71 -1.20
N ASP A 388 -19.91 16.49 -0.38
CA ASP A 388 -19.28 17.49 0.47
C ASP A 388 -18.57 16.83 1.67
N ALA A 389 -18.06 17.64 2.58
CA ALA A 389 -17.29 17.15 3.73
C ALA A 389 -18.16 16.28 4.67
N LEU A 390 -17.64 15.15 5.11
CA LEU A 390 -18.27 14.31 6.12
C LEU A 390 -18.41 15.07 7.44
N THR A 391 -19.61 15.07 8.01
CA THR A 391 -19.91 15.71 9.30
C THR A 391 -19.76 14.77 10.49
N ALA A 392 -19.93 13.47 10.26
CA ALA A 392 -19.63 12.44 11.26
C ALA A 392 -19.14 11.15 10.59
N VAL A 393 -18.28 10.41 11.30
CA VAL A 393 -17.78 9.11 10.89
C VAL A 393 -17.82 8.16 12.09
N SER A 394 -18.51 7.04 11.92
CA SER A 394 -18.47 5.92 12.86
C SER A 394 -17.83 4.69 12.21
N ALA A 395 -17.77 3.59 12.90
CA ALA A 395 -17.28 2.35 12.29
C ALA A 395 -18.11 1.94 11.06
N THR A 396 -19.42 2.13 11.12
CA THR A 396 -20.34 1.66 10.07
C THR A 396 -21.06 2.75 9.30
N VAL A 397 -21.03 3.99 9.74
CA VAL A 397 -21.81 5.09 9.12
C VAL A 397 -20.92 6.27 8.80
N LEU A 398 -21.02 6.77 7.57
CA LEU A 398 -20.59 8.11 7.16
C LEU A 398 -21.82 9.00 7.15
N THR A 399 -21.72 10.20 7.74
CA THR A 399 -22.76 11.22 7.67
C THR A 399 -22.26 12.38 6.81
N LEU A 400 -23.05 12.76 5.84
CA LEU A 400 -22.72 13.82 4.87
C LEU A 400 -23.15 15.19 5.41
N GLY A 401 -22.64 16.25 4.78
CA GLY A 401 -23.05 17.62 5.06
C GLY A 401 -24.34 17.98 4.31
N ALA A 402 -24.19 18.64 3.17
CA ALA A 402 -25.29 19.12 2.34
C ALA A 402 -25.51 18.29 1.07
N THR A 403 -24.83 17.14 0.93
CA THR A 403 -25.01 16.26 -0.23
C THR A 403 -26.33 15.50 -0.10
N ASP A 404 -27.20 15.70 -1.07
CA ASP A 404 -28.46 14.99 -1.22
C ASP A 404 -28.22 13.62 -1.85
N LEU A 405 -28.55 12.55 -1.14
CA LEU A 405 -28.55 11.18 -1.63
C LEU A 405 -29.98 10.74 -1.98
N VAL A 406 -30.07 9.77 -2.81
CA VAL A 406 -31.32 9.02 -3.05
C VAL A 406 -31.28 7.76 -2.21
N ALA A 407 -32.37 7.47 -1.51
CA ALA A 407 -32.46 6.23 -0.73
C ALA A 407 -32.21 5.01 -1.65
N GLU A 408 -31.15 4.27 -1.39
CA GLU A 408 -30.72 3.15 -2.22
C GLU A 408 -30.07 2.07 -1.35
N GLU A 409 -30.49 0.84 -1.52
CA GLU A 409 -29.86 -0.33 -0.90
C GLU A 409 -29.17 -1.16 -1.98
N ILE A 410 -27.86 -1.36 -1.82
CA ILE A 410 -27.05 -1.95 -2.88
C ILE A 410 -26.68 -3.38 -2.53
N GLY A 411 -27.41 -4.31 -3.14
CA GLY A 411 -27.16 -5.75 -3.05
C GLY A 411 -26.36 -6.35 -4.21
N SER A 412 -26.40 -5.73 -5.39
CA SER A 412 -25.93 -6.40 -6.62
C SER A 412 -24.82 -5.68 -7.40
N HIS A 413 -24.42 -4.49 -7.01
CA HIS A 413 -23.46 -3.67 -7.74
C HIS A 413 -22.11 -3.58 -7.04
N ASN A 414 -21.04 -3.41 -7.83
CA ASN A 414 -19.72 -3.12 -7.29
C ASN A 414 -19.62 -1.62 -6.99
N VAL A 415 -20.09 -1.21 -5.82
CA VAL A 415 -19.94 0.17 -5.36
C VAL A 415 -18.53 0.41 -4.85
N THR A 416 -17.97 1.52 -5.27
CA THR A 416 -16.69 2.00 -4.78
C THR A 416 -16.88 3.35 -4.11
N ILE A 417 -16.46 3.46 -2.85
CA ILE A 417 -16.42 4.70 -2.09
C ILE A 417 -14.96 5.02 -1.81
N VAL A 418 -14.50 6.16 -2.31
CA VAL A 418 -13.11 6.58 -2.28
C VAL A 418 -13.02 7.94 -1.60
N LYS A 419 -12.11 8.07 -0.66
CA LYS A 419 -11.75 9.37 -0.10
C LYS A 419 -11.11 10.23 -1.19
N VAL A 420 -11.67 11.39 -1.45
CA VAL A 420 -11.14 12.37 -2.39
C VAL A 420 -10.28 13.35 -1.59
N LEU A 421 -8.97 13.13 -1.62
CA LEU A 421 -8.02 14.11 -1.07
C LEU A 421 -7.38 14.88 -2.22
N SER A 422 -7.35 16.19 -2.10
CA SER A 422 -6.40 16.97 -2.88
C SER A 422 -4.98 16.61 -2.41
N LYS A 423 -3.99 16.70 -3.28
CA LYS A 423 -2.59 16.49 -2.90
C LYS A 423 -2.14 17.43 -1.78
N ALA A 424 -2.64 18.65 -1.80
CA ALA A 424 -2.40 19.63 -0.74
C ALA A 424 -2.94 19.16 0.62
N ALA A 425 -4.12 18.54 0.65
CA ALA A 425 -4.68 17.99 1.89
C ALA A 425 -3.87 16.79 2.43
N ASP A 426 -3.35 15.92 1.54
CA ASP A 426 -2.49 14.80 1.93
C ASP A 426 -1.17 15.29 2.52
N VAL A 427 -0.52 16.30 1.90
CA VAL A 427 0.68 16.94 2.44
C VAL A 427 0.39 17.62 3.77
N SER A 428 -0.74 18.29 3.92
CA SER A 428 -1.16 18.94 5.18
C SER A 428 -1.36 17.94 6.31
N LEU A 429 -1.96 16.78 6.05
CA LEU A 429 -2.08 15.70 7.03
C LEU A 429 -0.71 15.14 7.44
N ALA A 430 0.18 14.95 6.46
CA ALA A 430 1.54 14.54 6.74
C ALA A 430 2.28 15.61 7.56
N ASP A 431 2.15 16.89 7.22
CA ASP A 431 2.76 17.99 7.96
C ASP A 431 2.27 18.03 9.42
N ALA A 432 0.97 17.93 9.65
CA ALA A 432 0.39 17.85 10.98
C ALA A 432 0.91 16.64 11.79
N ALA A 433 1.05 15.48 11.17
CA ALA A 433 1.58 14.28 11.81
C ALA A 433 3.06 14.42 12.22
N PHE A 434 3.81 15.31 11.57
CA PHE A 434 5.24 15.53 11.80
C PHE A 434 5.59 16.92 12.34
N ALA A 435 4.63 17.68 12.83
CA ALA A 435 4.80 19.07 13.26
C ALA A 435 5.91 19.27 14.32
N SER A 436 6.13 18.28 15.20
CA SER A 436 7.16 18.36 16.23
C SER A 436 8.57 17.99 15.75
N VAL A 437 8.76 17.59 14.50
CA VAL A 437 10.05 17.12 13.97
C VAL A 437 11.03 18.26 13.75
N ASP A 438 10.55 19.49 13.63
CA ASP A 438 11.39 20.68 13.40
C ASP A 438 12.48 20.89 14.46
N ALA A 439 12.28 20.37 15.67
CA ALA A 439 13.27 20.39 16.73
C ALA A 439 14.30 19.25 16.63
N GLN A 440 14.14 18.33 15.70
CA GLN A 440 14.85 17.05 15.72
C GLN A 440 16.21 17.05 14.99
N LYS A 441 16.48 17.93 14.09
CA LYS A 441 17.80 18.25 13.49
C LYS A 441 18.74 17.11 13.01
N ARG A 442 18.30 15.85 12.96
CA ARG A 442 19.11 14.69 12.56
C ARG A 442 18.41 13.79 11.56
N ILE A 443 17.33 14.26 11.02
CA ILE A 443 16.48 13.48 10.12
C ILE A 443 16.16 14.27 8.86
N ASP A 444 16.33 13.62 7.72
CA ASP A 444 15.84 14.08 6.44
C ASP A 444 14.53 13.34 6.13
N LEU A 445 13.43 14.04 6.10
CA LEU A 445 12.11 13.51 5.84
C LEU A 445 11.74 13.71 4.38
N GLY A 446 11.70 12.63 3.63
CA GLY A 446 11.22 12.60 2.26
C GLY A 446 9.72 12.40 2.17
N TYR A 447 9.07 13.06 1.23
CA TYR A 447 7.69 12.87 0.84
C TYR A 447 7.57 12.59 -0.66
N GLY A 448 6.60 11.72 -1.01
CA GLY A 448 6.34 11.38 -2.41
C GLY A 448 7.15 10.19 -2.91
N ARG A 449 6.72 9.68 -4.06
CA ARG A 449 7.25 8.46 -4.68
C ARG A 449 7.51 8.67 -6.17
N ALA A 450 8.47 7.94 -6.69
CA ALA A 450 8.71 7.79 -8.12
C ALA A 450 8.62 6.31 -8.51
N ARG A 451 8.34 6.04 -9.76
CA ARG A 451 8.35 4.69 -10.31
C ARG A 451 9.77 4.30 -10.70
N VAL A 452 10.17 3.13 -10.27
CA VAL A 452 11.53 2.64 -10.46
C VAL A 452 11.50 1.16 -10.80
N LEU A 453 12.17 0.80 -11.87
CA LEU A 453 12.34 -0.60 -12.25
C LEU A 453 13.31 -1.30 -11.29
N SER A 454 12.85 -2.32 -10.58
CA SER A 454 13.70 -3.11 -9.70
C SER A 454 14.76 -3.88 -10.50
N PRO A 455 16.04 -3.75 -10.17
CA PRO A 455 17.12 -4.50 -10.81
C PRO A 455 17.13 -5.98 -10.45
N ILE A 456 16.37 -6.38 -9.45
CA ILE A 456 16.27 -7.77 -8.97
C ILE A 456 15.06 -8.47 -9.59
N THR A 457 13.88 -7.87 -9.43
CA THR A 457 12.62 -8.50 -9.81
C THR A 457 12.19 -8.23 -11.25
N GLY A 458 12.72 -7.15 -11.84
CA GLY A 458 12.28 -6.66 -13.14
C GLY A 458 10.82 -6.18 -13.17
N TRP A 459 10.24 -5.88 -11.99
CA TRP A 459 8.97 -5.17 -11.85
C TRP A 459 9.22 -3.71 -11.54
N GLU A 460 8.33 -2.84 -12.00
CA GLU A 460 8.30 -1.46 -11.53
C GLU A 460 7.55 -1.38 -10.19
N PHE A 461 8.09 -0.58 -9.28
CA PHE A 461 7.49 -0.26 -7.99
C PHE A 461 7.49 1.24 -7.74
N ARG A 462 6.59 1.68 -6.89
CA ARG A 462 6.59 3.05 -6.36
C ARG A 462 7.64 3.16 -5.25
N ARG A 463 8.75 3.83 -5.51
CA ARG A 463 9.87 3.98 -4.56
C ARG A 463 9.88 5.36 -3.92
N PRO A 464 10.06 5.44 -2.59
CA PRO A 464 10.02 6.70 -1.86
C PRO A 464 11.20 7.61 -2.22
N PHE A 465 11.06 8.89 -1.92
CA PHE A 465 12.07 9.93 -2.14
C PHE A 465 13.46 9.54 -1.61
N ALA A 466 13.53 8.93 -0.43
CA ALA A 466 14.79 8.52 0.19
C ALA A 466 15.68 7.65 -0.72
N TRP A 467 15.09 6.92 -1.68
CA TRP A 467 15.85 6.11 -2.65
C TRP A 467 16.63 6.96 -3.63
N GLY A 468 15.96 7.92 -4.27
CA GLY A 468 16.60 8.82 -5.23
C GLY A 468 17.66 9.68 -4.56
N ALA A 469 17.36 10.16 -3.36
CA ALA A 469 18.30 10.95 -2.57
C ALA A 469 19.54 10.15 -2.18
N ALA A 470 19.39 8.90 -1.77
CA ALA A 470 20.52 8.01 -1.47
C ALA A 470 21.40 7.75 -2.69
N ILE A 471 20.78 7.45 -3.83
CA ILE A 471 21.51 7.22 -5.08
C ILE A 471 22.29 8.49 -5.47
N ARG A 472 21.65 9.65 -5.39
CA ARG A 472 22.27 10.91 -5.78
C ARG A 472 23.45 11.25 -4.87
N GLU A 473 23.32 11.08 -3.56
CA GLU A 473 24.40 11.35 -2.61
C GLU A 473 25.66 10.54 -2.91
N TYR A 474 25.50 9.25 -3.17
CA TYR A 474 26.65 8.37 -3.39
C TYR A 474 27.13 8.31 -4.84
N GLN A 475 26.36 8.81 -5.79
CA GLN A 475 26.75 8.90 -7.19
C GLN A 475 27.84 9.94 -7.42
N HIS A 476 27.79 11.05 -6.71
CA HIS A 476 28.62 12.22 -6.97
C HIS A 476 29.50 12.67 -5.79
N ALA A 477 29.41 11.99 -4.66
CA ALA A 477 30.16 12.32 -3.43
C ALA A 477 29.99 13.78 -2.97
N LEU A 478 28.90 14.44 -3.38
CA LEU A 478 28.60 15.81 -3.05
C LEU A 478 27.68 15.91 -1.83
N HIS A 479 27.77 17.04 -1.12
CA HIS A 479 26.87 17.31 -0.02
C HIS A 479 25.42 17.44 -0.52
N ILE A 480 24.48 16.95 0.26
CA ILE A 480 23.06 16.86 -0.10
C ILE A 480 22.43 18.21 -0.50
N ALA A 481 22.92 19.30 0.06
CA ALA A 481 22.41 20.65 -0.21
C ALA A 481 22.87 21.28 -1.55
N THR A 482 23.86 20.71 -2.22
CA THR A 482 24.50 21.37 -3.38
C THR A 482 24.17 20.75 -4.74
N TRP A 483 23.39 19.67 -4.79
CA TRP A 483 23.23 18.87 -5.99
C TRP A 483 21.83 18.86 -6.61
N GLN A 484 21.00 19.78 -6.19
CA GLN A 484 19.61 19.85 -6.61
C GLN A 484 19.44 20.03 -8.12
N ASN A 485 20.24 20.90 -8.74
CA ASN A 485 20.03 21.33 -10.13
C ASN A 485 21.17 21.04 -11.11
N ASP A 486 22.40 20.78 -10.64
CA ASP A 486 23.56 20.76 -11.52
C ASP A 486 23.89 19.40 -12.15
N LEU A 487 23.24 18.33 -11.72
CA LEU A 487 23.62 16.95 -12.04
C LEU A 487 22.66 16.23 -13.00
N GLY A 488 21.68 16.94 -13.51
CA GLY A 488 20.69 16.37 -14.40
C GLY A 488 19.68 15.44 -13.69
N PRO A 489 18.75 14.82 -14.41
CA PRO A 489 17.73 13.96 -13.84
C PRO A 489 18.29 12.65 -13.27
N LEU A 490 17.53 12.03 -12.36
CA LEU A 490 17.78 10.69 -11.88
C LEU A 490 17.43 9.68 -12.98
N ASP A 491 18.42 8.95 -13.45
CA ASP A 491 18.22 7.91 -14.45
C ASP A 491 17.39 6.74 -13.92
N GLY A 492 16.31 6.38 -14.63
CA GLY A 492 15.42 5.28 -14.30
C GLY A 492 14.42 5.58 -13.19
N PHE A 493 14.18 6.86 -12.87
CA PHE A 493 13.13 7.31 -11.98
C PHE A 493 12.08 8.09 -12.76
N ASP A 494 10.89 7.55 -12.85
CA ASP A 494 9.76 8.21 -13.47
C ASP A 494 8.88 8.87 -12.40
N LEU A 495 8.80 10.19 -12.46
CA LEU A 495 7.95 10.95 -11.55
C LEU A 495 6.47 10.66 -11.83
N GLU A 496 5.73 10.34 -10.79
CA GLU A 496 4.27 10.27 -10.88
C GLU A 496 3.71 11.70 -11.03
N ASP A 497 2.71 11.89 -11.90
CA ASP A 497 2.07 13.19 -12.12
C ASP A 497 1.59 13.83 -10.81
N SER A 498 1.15 13.00 -9.88
CA SER A 498 0.73 13.44 -8.56
C SER A 498 1.87 14.00 -7.70
N ASN A 499 3.08 13.47 -7.81
CA ASN A 499 4.25 14.00 -7.12
C ASN A 499 4.75 15.28 -7.77
N LYS A 500 4.67 15.36 -9.09
CA LYS A 500 4.96 16.58 -9.84
C LYS A 500 4.10 17.73 -9.32
N GLN A 501 2.79 17.53 -9.20
CA GLN A 501 1.87 18.55 -8.66
C GLN A 501 2.20 18.98 -7.24
N ILE A 502 2.63 18.05 -6.36
CA ILE A 502 3.02 18.37 -4.98
C ILE A 502 4.27 19.23 -4.94
N CYS A 503 5.24 18.95 -5.80
CA CYS A 503 6.51 19.69 -5.84
C CYS A 503 6.40 21.02 -6.60
N GLU A 504 5.50 21.08 -7.58
CA GLU A 504 5.20 22.30 -8.35
C GLU A 504 4.30 23.28 -7.56
N TYR A 505 3.61 22.81 -6.51
CA TYR A 505 3.01 23.70 -5.54
C TYR A 505 4.15 24.42 -4.80
N ASP A 506 4.45 25.56 -5.36
CA ASP A 506 5.53 26.46 -5.03
C ASP A 506 5.72 26.59 -3.51
N GLU A 507 6.96 26.66 -3.11
CA GLU A 507 7.40 27.08 -1.77
C GLU A 507 6.65 28.31 -1.23
N ARG A 508 6.03 29.09 -2.10
CA ARG A 508 5.33 30.36 -1.85
C ARG A 508 3.81 30.22 -1.73
N VAL A 509 3.23 29.08 -2.05
CA VAL A 509 1.79 28.86 -2.01
C VAL A 509 1.48 27.71 -1.05
N ASP A 510 0.51 27.92 -0.18
CA ASP A 510 0.09 26.95 0.82
C ASP A 510 -0.16 25.55 0.20
N GLY A 511 0.49 24.53 0.75
CA GLY A 511 0.14 23.13 0.54
C GLY A 511 1.11 22.27 -0.26
N GLY A 512 2.29 22.77 -0.67
CA GLY A 512 3.32 21.96 -1.32
C GLY A 512 4.22 21.18 -0.33
N ALA A 513 4.86 20.13 -0.79
CA ALA A 513 5.76 19.32 0.05
C ALA A 513 6.94 20.13 0.59
N LEU A 514 7.53 21.00 -0.23
CA LEU A 514 8.62 21.89 0.19
C LEU A 514 8.14 22.97 1.16
N ALA A 515 6.94 23.52 0.96
CA ALA A 515 6.34 24.46 1.91
C ALA A 515 6.07 23.80 3.27
N ALA A 516 5.70 22.53 3.28
CA ALA A 516 5.59 21.68 4.48
C ALA A 516 6.94 21.17 5.00
N ARG A 517 8.05 21.61 4.41
CA ARG A 517 9.43 21.27 4.80
C ARG A 517 9.78 19.78 4.63
N PHE A 518 9.15 19.09 3.70
CA PHE A 518 9.55 17.76 3.24
C PHE A 518 10.45 17.87 2.02
N SER A 519 11.48 17.04 1.98
CA SER A 519 12.24 16.78 0.76
C SER A 519 11.42 15.93 -0.21
N CYS A 520 11.46 16.22 -1.50
CA CYS A 520 10.61 15.52 -2.47
C CYS A 520 11.25 15.36 -3.85
N TYR A 521 10.65 14.52 -4.69
CA TYR A 521 10.97 14.51 -6.12
C TYR A 521 10.35 15.72 -6.82
N THR A 522 11.03 16.25 -7.80
CA THR A 522 10.56 17.36 -8.63
C THR A 522 10.93 17.16 -10.10
N SER A 523 10.25 17.87 -10.98
CA SER A 523 10.60 18.01 -12.39
C SER A 523 10.59 19.51 -12.71
N PRO A 524 11.74 20.14 -12.91
CA PRO A 524 11.79 21.57 -13.17
C PRO A 524 11.19 21.92 -14.54
N ASP A 525 10.43 23.00 -14.60
CA ASP A 525 9.76 23.46 -15.83
C ASP A 525 10.72 23.92 -16.93
N ASN A 526 11.92 24.34 -16.56
CA ASN A 526 12.91 24.96 -17.46
C ASN A 526 14.18 24.14 -17.65
N GLY A 527 14.20 22.87 -17.25
CA GLY A 527 15.36 21.98 -17.36
C GLY A 527 15.12 20.81 -18.31
N PRO A 528 16.12 19.93 -18.51
CA PRO A 528 15.90 18.66 -19.19
C PRO A 528 14.78 17.87 -18.48
N LEU A 529 13.87 17.30 -19.26
CA LEU A 529 12.78 16.47 -18.70
C LEU A 529 13.35 15.32 -17.86
N GLY A 530 12.79 15.10 -16.67
CA GLY A 530 13.18 14.02 -15.80
C GLY A 530 12.87 14.27 -14.34
N THR A 531 13.18 13.27 -13.49
CA THR A 531 12.96 13.32 -12.05
C THR A 531 14.20 13.85 -11.35
N TYR A 532 14.03 14.87 -10.55
CA TYR A 532 15.07 15.51 -9.74
C TYR A 532 14.76 15.35 -8.25
N VAL A 533 15.76 15.66 -7.44
CA VAL A 533 15.65 15.65 -5.98
C VAL A 533 15.57 17.09 -5.49
N ALA A 534 14.52 17.44 -4.80
CA ALA A 534 14.38 18.72 -4.10
C ALA A 534 14.46 18.51 -2.58
N MET A 535 15.36 19.23 -1.92
CA MET A 535 15.62 19.08 -0.50
C MET A 535 15.05 20.24 0.30
N SER A 536 14.39 19.93 1.40
CA SER A 536 13.99 20.94 2.39
C SER A 536 14.99 20.97 3.54
N LEU A 537 15.81 21.99 3.56
CA LEU A 537 16.85 22.15 4.58
C LEU A 537 16.32 22.51 5.97
N THR A 538 15.13 23.12 6.02
CA THR A 538 14.57 23.65 7.29
C THR A 538 14.08 22.57 8.26
N ARG A 539 13.76 21.37 7.76
CA ARG A 539 13.35 20.24 8.60
C ARG A 539 14.46 19.19 8.74
N ALA A 540 15.36 19.12 7.77
CA ALA A 540 16.36 18.06 7.66
C ALA A 540 17.66 18.36 8.40
N THR A 541 18.07 19.61 8.52
CA THR A 541 19.40 19.99 9.03
C THR A 541 19.34 21.16 10.01
N ASP A 542 20.43 21.42 10.69
CA ASP A 542 20.59 22.55 11.61
C ASP A 542 20.61 23.93 10.94
N GLY A 543 20.51 24.00 9.63
CA GLY A 543 20.57 25.28 8.93
C GLY A 543 21.92 26.01 8.98
N ASP A 544 22.98 25.30 9.36
CA ASP A 544 24.37 25.82 9.42
C ASP A 544 25.21 25.28 8.27
#